data_7ecdb44f80eb073eaf1b51395c70b85c
#
_entry.id   7ecdb44f80eb073eaf1b51395c70b85c
#
_cell.length_a   1.000
_cell.length_b   1.000
_cell.length_c   1.000
_cell.angle_alpha   90.00
_cell.angle_beta   90.00
_cell.angle_gamma   90.00
#
_symmetry.space_group_name_H-M   'P 1'
#
loop_
_entity.id
_entity.type
_entity.pdbx_description
1 polymer ?
#
loop_
_entity_poly.entity_id
_entity_poly.type
_entity_poly.pdbx_seq_one_letter_code
_entity_poly.pdbx_strand_id
1 'polypeptide(L)'
;MVGRPMPPMPSALKAVLSRAQSMIDSGDIDDALELLRTEAWDGAESNSHKVQVISLAAEAKIAKGDIDMANRRVHWQDAYNSYQRASKLEPSNKDVRRAQNKLASMMDEQAISLGKGWQMFDDGNPTPVGLAAAFVAIVVFLVAFKFVGEGLEQQAENTEVTLLVSYIHPDDPNTRVEGEIVIELYASEAPKHVENFLYLVDNGMYDLTTFHRIIGGFMIQGGDIEALNGAGGYAGKWYGYCNGQTKAPNGTAYTQETCNLQDWSLPGEHEQSSLKHEPGALAAAHAGLNTDGSQFYIVPSDSNPTWLDYEPGKDCSSSSCHTV
;
A
#
# COMPACT_ATOMS: atom_id res chain seq x y z
N MET A 1 -3.74 -50.11 4.28
CA MET A 1 -2.32 -50.34 3.94
C MET A 1 -1.71 -51.10 5.12
N VAL A 2 -1.36 -52.36 4.91
CA VAL A 2 -0.71 -53.21 5.91
C VAL A 2 0.70 -52.67 6.06
N GLY A 3 1.07 -52.22 7.27
CA GLY A 3 2.40 -51.69 7.57
C GLY A 3 3.48 -52.75 7.29
N ARG A 4 4.53 -52.37 6.55
CA ARG A 4 5.71 -53.21 6.40
C ARG A 4 6.22 -53.63 7.77
N PRO A 5 6.49 -54.93 8.01
CA PRO A 5 7.07 -55.35 9.31
C PRO A 5 8.41 -54.64 9.49
N MET A 6 8.65 -54.14 10.70
CA MET A 6 9.92 -53.48 11.05
C MET A 6 11.06 -54.49 10.83
N PRO A 7 12.17 -54.07 10.20
CA PRO A 7 13.35 -54.94 10.05
C PRO A 7 13.84 -55.29 11.46
N PRO A 8 14.23 -56.58 11.65
CA PRO A 8 14.72 -57.01 12.94
C PRO A 8 16.00 -56.22 13.32
N MET A 9 16.05 -55.75 14.59
CA MET A 9 17.19 -54.97 15.07
C MET A 9 18.45 -55.89 15.09
N PRO A 10 19.61 -55.44 14.54
CA PRO A 10 20.85 -56.15 14.66
C PRO A 10 21.22 -56.42 16.12
N SER A 11 21.68 -57.63 16.45
CA SER A 11 22.05 -58.02 17.81
C SER A 11 23.14 -57.12 18.43
N ALA A 12 24.08 -56.67 17.59
CA ALA A 12 25.11 -55.72 17.97
C ALA A 12 24.49 -54.35 18.39
N LEU A 13 23.59 -53.78 17.61
CA LEU A 13 22.92 -52.51 17.96
C LEU A 13 22.09 -52.65 19.24
N LYS A 14 21.38 -53.79 19.39
CA LYS A 14 20.59 -54.06 20.60
C LYS A 14 21.49 -54.09 21.86
N ALA A 15 22.67 -54.69 21.76
CA ALA A 15 23.63 -54.73 22.87
C ALA A 15 24.16 -53.32 23.20
N VAL A 16 24.46 -52.52 22.19
CA VAL A 16 24.92 -51.11 22.39
C VAL A 16 23.84 -50.27 23.04
N LEU A 17 22.56 -50.34 22.57
CA LEU A 17 21.44 -49.62 23.18
C LEU A 17 21.18 -50.04 24.62
N SER A 18 21.28 -51.36 24.95
CA SER A 18 21.15 -51.86 26.32
C SER A 18 22.28 -51.35 27.23
N ARG A 19 23.50 -51.25 26.70
CA ARG A 19 24.65 -50.68 27.46
C ARG A 19 24.44 -49.18 27.68
N ALA A 20 24.01 -48.44 26.66
CA ALA A 20 23.71 -47.02 26.81
C ALA A 20 22.61 -46.78 27.85
N GLN A 21 21.53 -47.59 27.85
CA GLN A 21 20.47 -47.53 28.86
C GLN A 21 21.03 -47.74 30.29
N SER A 22 21.88 -48.76 30.47
CA SER A 22 22.50 -49.01 31.76
C SER A 22 23.38 -47.85 32.25
N MET A 23 24.07 -47.17 31.31
CA MET A 23 24.86 -45.97 31.62
C MET A 23 23.98 -44.79 32.02
N ILE A 24 22.83 -44.61 31.35
CA ILE A 24 21.84 -43.57 31.74
C ILE A 24 21.33 -43.87 33.16
N ASP A 25 20.98 -45.12 33.44
CA ASP A 25 20.45 -45.54 34.74
C ASP A 25 21.47 -45.42 35.87
N SER A 26 22.80 -45.55 35.57
CA SER A 26 23.88 -45.34 36.53
C SER A 26 24.32 -43.88 36.70
N GLY A 27 23.83 -42.98 35.85
CA GLY A 27 24.17 -41.57 35.88
C GLY A 27 25.38 -41.18 35.01
N ASP A 28 25.96 -42.14 34.26
CA ASP A 28 27.08 -41.89 33.32
C ASP A 28 26.58 -41.36 31.99
N ILE A 29 25.85 -40.23 32.01
CA ILE A 29 25.02 -39.79 30.93
C ILE A 29 25.84 -39.27 29.74
N ASP A 30 26.98 -38.64 29.98
CA ASP A 30 27.83 -38.12 28.90
C ASP A 30 28.46 -39.24 28.09
N ASP A 31 28.91 -40.31 28.76
CA ASP A 31 29.45 -41.51 28.11
C ASP A 31 28.35 -42.25 27.34
N ALA A 32 27.13 -42.32 27.89
CA ALA A 32 25.97 -42.86 27.17
C ALA A 32 25.65 -42.08 25.90
N LEU A 33 25.64 -40.73 25.94
CA LEU A 33 25.42 -39.89 24.79
C LEU A 33 26.48 -40.02 23.71
N GLU A 34 27.75 -40.20 24.12
CA GLU A 34 28.86 -40.46 23.18
C GLU A 34 28.72 -41.83 22.52
N LEU A 35 28.38 -42.85 23.27
CA LEU A 35 28.11 -44.20 22.77
C LEU A 35 26.96 -44.21 21.76
N LEU A 36 25.88 -43.47 22.04
CA LEU A 36 24.73 -43.35 21.17
C LEU A 36 25.06 -42.57 19.88
N ARG A 37 25.92 -41.56 19.98
CA ARG A 37 26.34 -40.74 18.82
C ARG A 37 27.29 -41.47 17.88
N THR A 38 28.08 -42.39 18.38
CA THR A 38 29.11 -43.15 17.64
C THR A 38 28.62 -44.57 17.31
N GLU A 39 28.88 -45.53 18.17
CA GLU A 39 28.64 -46.95 17.91
C GLU A 39 27.16 -47.26 17.57
N ALA A 40 26.20 -46.67 18.33
CA ALA A 40 24.80 -46.95 18.09
C ALA A 40 24.31 -46.32 16.77
N TRP A 41 24.76 -45.09 16.44
CA TRP A 41 24.38 -44.40 15.20
C TRP A 41 24.93 -45.11 13.96
N ASP A 42 26.18 -45.56 13.99
CA ASP A 42 26.84 -46.27 12.89
C ASP A 42 26.21 -47.65 12.67
N GLY A 43 25.74 -48.31 13.75
CA GLY A 43 24.99 -49.58 13.64
C GLY A 43 23.54 -49.46 13.27
N ALA A 44 23.00 -48.22 13.12
CA ALA A 44 21.58 -47.98 12.80
C ALA A 44 21.33 -47.94 11.27
N GLU A 45 21.05 -49.06 10.66
CA GLU A 45 20.88 -49.22 9.20
C GLU A 45 19.54 -48.71 8.65
N SER A 46 18.50 -48.68 9.49
CA SER A 46 17.13 -48.27 9.07
C SER A 46 16.66 -47.00 9.79
N ASN A 47 15.64 -46.31 9.24
CA ASN A 47 14.99 -45.18 9.93
C ASN A 47 14.46 -45.61 11.32
N SER A 48 13.89 -46.83 11.43
CA SER A 48 13.36 -47.32 12.68
C SER A 48 14.48 -47.53 13.73
N HIS A 49 15.68 -48.02 13.33
CA HIS A 49 16.82 -48.10 14.21
C HIS A 49 17.30 -46.70 14.62
N LYS A 50 17.41 -45.76 13.68
CA LYS A 50 17.79 -44.38 13.97
C LYS A 50 16.82 -43.70 14.93
N VAL A 51 15.52 -43.94 14.77
CA VAL A 51 14.51 -43.41 15.71
C VAL A 51 14.73 -43.92 17.12
N GLN A 52 15.08 -45.20 17.31
CA GLN A 52 15.34 -45.77 18.63
C GLN A 52 16.62 -45.14 19.26
N VAL A 53 17.70 -44.98 18.48
CA VAL A 53 18.93 -44.32 18.95
C VAL A 53 18.64 -42.86 19.35
N ILE A 54 17.89 -42.10 18.52
CA ILE A 54 17.56 -40.71 18.80
C ILE A 54 16.64 -40.61 20.03
N SER A 55 15.68 -41.52 20.17
CA SER A 55 14.78 -41.53 21.33
C SER A 55 15.52 -41.79 22.65
N LEU A 56 16.44 -42.76 22.63
CA LEU A 56 17.25 -43.03 23.82
C LEU A 56 18.23 -41.87 24.15
N ALA A 57 18.76 -41.21 23.11
CA ALA A 57 19.56 -40.02 23.31
C ALA A 57 18.72 -38.83 23.87
N ALA A 58 17.44 -38.74 23.51
CA ALA A 58 16.54 -37.76 24.12
C ALA A 58 16.28 -38.07 25.61
N GLU A 59 16.06 -39.34 25.95
CA GLU A 59 15.90 -39.77 27.34
C GLU A 59 17.16 -39.46 28.18
N ALA A 60 18.34 -39.72 27.62
CA ALA A 60 19.61 -39.37 28.26
C ALA A 60 19.71 -37.84 28.52
N LYS A 61 19.30 -37.01 27.56
CA LYS A 61 19.32 -35.56 27.74
C LYS A 61 18.30 -35.09 28.78
N ILE A 62 17.14 -35.74 28.90
CA ILE A 62 16.16 -35.44 29.94
C ILE A 62 16.80 -35.75 31.32
N ALA A 63 17.37 -36.94 31.47
CA ALA A 63 18.06 -37.34 32.70
C ALA A 63 19.21 -36.38 33.04
N LYS A 64 19.96 -35.92 32.04
CA LYS A 64 21.01 -34.91 32.26
C LYS A 64 20.44 -33.60 32.79
N GLY A 65 19.32 -33.14 32.25
CA GLY A 65 18.64 -31.94 32.74
C GLY A 65 18.05 -32.08 34.14
N ASP A 66 17.75 -33.32 34.58
CA ASP A 66 17.27 -33.60 35.93
C ASP A 66 18.39 -33.53 36.96
N ILE A 67 19.62 -33.88 36.56
CA ILE A 67 20.82 -33.80 37.39
C ILE A 67 21.40 -32.37 37.36
N ASP A 68 21.56 -31.79 36.16
CA ASP A 68 22.09 -30.44 35.98
C ASP A 68 20.96 -29.43 35.94
N MET A 69 20.43 -29.07 37.09
CA MET A 69 19.30 -28.14 37.22
C MET A 69 19.61 -26.73 36.66
N ALA A 70 20.86 -26.30 36.67
CA ALA A 70 21.29 -25.00 36.19
C ALA A 70 21.11 -24.89 34.65
N ASN A 71 21.37 -25.98 33.94
CA ASN A 71 21.29 -26.08 32.49
C ASN A 71 20.07 -26.92 32.02
N ARG A 72 19.12 -27.25 32.90
CA ARG A 72 17.93 -28.07 32.60
C ARG A 72 17.24 -27.59 31.34
N ARG A 73 17.04 -26.28 31.19
CA ARG A 73 16.41 -25.67 30.01
C ARG A 73 17.09 -26.10 28.73
N VAL A 74 18.41 -26.04 28.67
CA VAL A 74 19.18 -26.38 27.45
C VAL A 74 19.05 -27.87 27.15
N HIS A 75 19.22 -28.71 28.16
CA HIS A 75 19.17 -30.17 28.00
C HIS A 75 17.78 -30.65 27.56
N TRP A 76 16.69 -30.09 28.12
CA TRP A 76 15.34 -30.47 27.77
C TRP A 76 14.93 -29.93 26.41
N GLN A 77 15.37 -28.74 26.01
CA GLN A 77 15.17 -28.22 24.65
C GLN A 77 15.89 -29.09 23.61
N ASP A 78 17.11 -29.54 23.91
CA ASP A 78 17.87 -30.48 23.08
C ASP A 78 17.21 -31.85 22.97
N ALA A 79 16.63 -32.34 24.07
CA ALA A 79 15.84 -33.57 24.08
C ALA A 79 14.57 -33.43 23.20
N TYR A 80 13.86 -32.32 23.32
CA TYR A 80 12.68 -32.04 22.51
C TYR A 80 13.02 -31.99 21.02
N ASN A 81 14.13 -31.34 20.65
CA ASN A 81 14.62 -31.30 19.26
C ASN A 81 14.98 -32.69 18.74
N SER A 82 15.54 -33.57 19.65
CA SER A 82 15.80 -34.96 19.28
C SER A 82 14.53 -35.74 18.99
N TYR A 83 13.46 -35.61 19.78
CA TYR A 83 12.17 -36.23 19.49
C TYR A 83 11.53 -35.66 18.21
N GLN A 84 11.69 -34.34 17.90
CA GLN A 84 11.24 -33.80 16.61
C GLN A 84 11.97 -34.46 15.45
N ARG A 85 13.28 -34.66 15.55
CA ARG A 85 14.05 -35.39 14.50
C ARG A 85 13.57 -36.83 14.33
N ALA A 86 13.31 -37.53 15.44
CA ALA A 86 12.75 -38.88 15.40
C ALA A 86 11.36 -38.90 14.74
N SER A 87 10.48 -37.97 15.06
CA SER A 87 9.15 -37.83 14.45
C SER A 87 9.21 -37.52 12.96
N LYS A 88 10.23 -36.79 12.48
CA LYS A 88 10.44 -36.56 11.03
C LYS A 88 10.87 -37.84 10.29
N LEU A 89 11.63 -38.71 10.94
CA LEU A 89 12.04 -40.00 10.34
C LEU A 89 10.90 -41.03 10.31
N GLU A 90 10.05 -41.05 11.33
CA GLU A 90 8.85 -41.92 11.42
C GLU A 90 7.64 -41.14 11.91
N PRO A 91 6.91 -40.45 11.03
CA PRO A 91 5.75 -39.60 11.43
C PRO A 91 4.59 -40.41 12.07
N SER A 92 4.50 -41.71 11.83
CA SER A 92 3.45 -42.57 12.37
C SER A 92 3.80 -43.20 13.74
N ASN A 93 5.00 -42.98 14.23
CA ASN A 93 5.47 -43.59 15.50
C ASN A 93 4.76 -42.92 16.69
N LYS A 94 3.87 -43.72 17.34
CA LYS A 94 3.05 -43.22 18.46
C LYS A 94 3.86 -43.04 19.73
N ASP A 95 4.89 -43.82 19.94
CA ASP A 95 5.69 -43.81 21.17
C ASP A 95 6.59 -42.57 21.22
N VAL A 96 7.21 -42.21 20.09
CA VAL A 96 7.96 -40.95 19.93
C VAL A 96 7.07 -39.75 20.20
N ARG A 97 5.83 -39.72 19.61
CA ARG A 97 4.90 -38.63 19.88
C ARG A 97 4.47 -38.53 21.32
N ARG A 98 4.22 -39.69 21.99
CA ARG A 98 3.88 -39.69 23.43
C ARG A 98 5.01 -39.14 24.28
N ALA A 99 6.27 -39.57 23.99
CA ALA A 99 7.45 -39.09 24.71
C ALA A 99 7.66 -37.59 24.49
N GLN A 100 7.54 -37.12 23.25
CA GLN A 100 7.61 -35.70 22.91
C GLN A 100 6.57 -34.85 23.64
N ASN A 101 5.30 -35.30 23.63
CA ASN A 101 4.22 -34.60 24.33
C ASN A 101 4.41 -34.60 25.84
N LYS A 102 4.90 -35.70 26.41
CA LYS A 102 5.21 -35.79 27.85
C LYS A 102 6.29 -34.78 28.22
N LEU A 103 7.37 -34.72 27.42
CA LEU A 103 8.41 -33.75 27.65
C LEU A 103 7.91 -32.31 27.52
N ALA A 104 7.07 -32.04 26.52
CA ALA A 104 6.44 -30.71 26.33
C ALA A 104 5.64 -30.29 27.56
N SER A 105 4.83 -31.20 28.14
CA SER A 105 4.08 -30.93 29.38
C SER A 105 5.02 -30.66 30.56
N MET A 106 6.07 -31.47 30.72
CA MET A 106 7.07 -31.24 31.77
C MET A 106 7.79 -29.90 31.61
N MET A 107 8.09 -29.49 30.37
CA MET A 107 8.71 -28.19 30.08
C MET A 107 7.76 -27.03 30.40
N ASP A 108 6.48 -27.18 30.10
CA ASP A 108 5.46 -26.18 30.41
C ASP A 108 5.30 -26.00 31.93
N GLU A 109 5.23 -27.09 32.68
CA GLU A 109 5.17 -27.10 34.16
C GLU A 109 6.36 -26.37 34.80
N GLN A 110 7.52 -26.40 34.15
CA GLN A 110 8.74 -25.72 34.58
C GLN A 110 8.97 -24.35 33.95
N ALA A 111 7.98 -23.81 33.20
CA ALA A 111 8.06 -22.56 32.45
C ALA A 111 9.24 -22.53 31.45
N ILE A 112 9.64 -23.70 30.93
CA ILE A 112 10.69 -23.85 29.92
C ILE A 112 10.01 -23.75 28.55
N SER A 113 10.27 -22.66 27.82
CA SER A 113 9.75 -22.51 26.46
C SER A 113 10.34 -23.54 25.50
N LEU A 114 9.54 -24.04 24.57
CA LEU A 114 9.94 -25.01 23.54
C LEU A 114 11.00 -24.49 22.53
N GLY A 115 11.58 -23.32 22.78
CA GLY A 115 12.66 -22.75 21.98
C GLY A 115 12.20 -22.12 20.65
N LYS A 116 10.90 -22.12 20.36
CA LYS A 116 10.30 -21.57 19.11
C LYS A 116 9.88 -20.11 19.19
N GLY A 117 10.21 -19.42 20.29
CA GLY A 117 9.78 -18.06 20.51
C GLY A 117 10.49 -17.06 19.61
N TRP A 118 10.02 -16.62 18.51
CA TRP A 118 10.48 -15.61 17.53
C TRP A 118 10.85 -16.18 16.16
N GLN A 119 10.59 -17.43 15.85
CA GLN A 119 10.69 -17.90 14.47
C GLN A 119 9.48 -17.38 13.68
N MET A 120 9.74 -16.67 12.58
CA MET A 120 8.68 -16.16 11.70
C MET A 120 8.04 -17.27 10.88
N PHE A 121 8.80 -18.35 10.58
CA PHE A 121 8.35 -19.51 9.80
C PHE A 121 8.79 -20.81 10.49
N ASP A 122 7.95 -21.85 10.41
CA ASP A 122 8.24 -23.23 10.84
C ASP A 122 7.90 -24.17 9.70
N ASP A 123 8.89 -24.87 9.16
CA ASP A 123 8.78 -25.74 7.98
C ASP A 123 8.05 -25.09 6.77
N GLY A 124 8.35 -23.79 6.51
CA GLY A 124 7.77 -23.04 5.39
C GLY A 124 6.39 -22.42 5.66
N ASN A 125 5.76 -22.74 6.80
CA ASN A 125 4.49 -22.12 7.20
C ASN A 125 4.73 -20.96 8.18
N PRO A 126 3.97 -19.86 8.06
CA PRO A 126 4.09 -18.75 8.99
C PRO A 126 3.64 -19.15 10.39
N THR A 127 4.43 -18.84 11.39
CA THR A 127 4.05 -19.00 12.79
C THR A 127 3.07 -17.91 13.23
N PRO A 128 2.35 -18.03 14.36
CA PRO A 128 1.54 -16.93 14.90
C PRO A 128 2.33 -15.63 15.08
N VAL A 129 3.61 -15.72 15.45
CA VAL A 129 4.52 -14.57 15.55
C VAL A 129 4.85 -14.01 14.16
N GLY A 130 5.09 -14.88 13.18
CA GLY A 130 5.31 -14.48 11.79
C GLY A 130 4.09 -13.78 11.18
N LEU A 131 2.87 -14.29 11.44
CA LEU A 131 1.62 -13.65 11.02
C LEU A 131 1.42 -12.28 11.68
N ALA A 132 1.67 -12.18 12.99
CA ALA A 132 1.59 -10.90 13.70
C ALA A 132 2.61 -9.88 13.16
N ALA A 133 3.86 -10.31 12.92
CA ALA A 133 4.89 -9.45 12.35
C ALA A 133 4.55 -9.01 10.92
N ALA A 134 4.01 -9.89 10.07
CA ALA A 134 3.53 -9.56 8.73
C ALA A 134 2.37 -8.55 8.78
N PHE A 135 1.42 -8.74 9.69
CA PHE A 135 0.31 -7.80 9.89
C PHE A 135 0.81 -6.41 10.30
N VAL A 136 1.72 -6.34 11.27
CA VAL A 136 2.33 -5.06 11.69
C VAL A 136 3.07 -4.40 10.52
N ALA A 137 3.83 -5.17 9.73
CA ALA A 137 4.53 -4.65 8.56
C ALA A 137 3.56 -4.07 7.51
N ILE A 138 2.42 -4.74 7.25
CA ILE A 138 1.38 -4.25 6.34
C ILE A 138 0.77 -2.95 6.88
N VAL A 139 0.43 -2.87 8.17
CA VAL A 139 -0.12 -1.65 8.77
C VAL A 139 0.87 -0.49 8.68
N VAL A 140 2.14 -0.72 9.00
CA VAL A 140 3.19 0.29 8.88
C VAL A 140 3.36 0.75 7.42
N PHE A 141 3.32 -0.19 6.46
CA PHE A 141 3.38 0.13 5.04
C PHE A 141 2.19 0.99 4.59
N LEU A 142 0.96 0.63 4.99
CA LEU A 142 -0.24 1.40 4.64
C LEU A 142 -0.22 2.80 5.26
N VAL A 143 0.23 2.92 6.52
CA VAL A 143 0.38 4.22 7.18
C VAL A 143 1.47 5.05 6.48
N ALA A 144 2.62 4.47 6.18
CA ALA A 144 3.69 5.16 5.44
C ALA A 144 3.24 5.57 4.04
N PHE A 145 2.49 4.71 3.33
CA PHE A 145 1.93 5.00 2.01
C PHE A 145 0.95 6.18 2.05
N LYS A 146 0.10 6.24 3.10
CA LYS A 146 -0.80 7.37 3.32
C LYS A 146 -0.02 8.67 3.52
N PHE A 147 0.98 8.68 4.42
CA PHE A 147 1.80 9.88 4.67
C PHE A 147 2.64 10.30 3.46
N VAL A 148 3.13 9.37 2.65
CA VAL A 148 3.82 9.68 1.40
C VAL A 148 2.84 10.26 0.37
N GLY A 149 1.62 9.70 0.27
CA GLY A 149 0.56 10.23 -0.59
C GLY A 149 0.18 11.66 -0.22
N GLU A 150 -0.12 11.91 1.06
CA GLU A 150 -0.45 13.25 1.57
C GLU A 150 0.74 14.23 1.41
N GLY A 151 1.99 13.76 1.59
CA GLY A 151 3.19 14.59 1.40
C GLY A 151 3.49 14.94 -0.07
N LEU A 152 3.07 14.09 -1.02
CA LEU A 152 3.18 14.39 -2.46
C LEU A 152 2.08 15.36 -2.91
N GLU A 153 0.89 15.30 -2.30
CA GLU A 153 -0.18 16.27 -2.56
C GLU A 153 0.13 17.66 -1.98
N GLN A 154 0.84 17.74 -0.85
CA GLN A 154 1.22 19.02 -0.22
C GLN A 154 2.40 19.74 -0.90
N GLN A 155 3.07 19.16 -1.88
CA GLN A 155 4.16 19.79 -2.65
C GLN A 155 3.74 20.29 -4.03
N ALA A 156 2.45 20.49 -4.28
CA ALA A 156 2.04 21.33 -5.39
C ALA A 156 2.37 22.79 -5.00
N GLU A 157 3.58 23.23 -5.35
CA GLU A 157 3.95 24.64 -5.22
C GLU A 157 2.94 25.47 -6.04
N ASN A 158 2.42 26.54 -5.44
CA ASN A 158 1.63 27.51 -6.17
C ASN A 158 2.43 27.99 -7.38
N THR A 159 1.85 27.97 -8.53
CA THR A 159 2.51 28.38 -9.77
C THR A 159 1.96 29.73 -10.20
N GLU A 160 2.84 30.67 -10.51
CA GLU A 160 2.44 31.96 -11.06
C GLU A 160 2.43 31.95 -12.59
N VAL A 161 1.40 32.54 -13.17
CA VAL A 161 1.28 32.78 -14.61
C VAL A 161 1.00 34.25 -14.83
N THR A 162 1.70 34.87 -15.78
CA THR A 162 1.50 36.27 -16.16
C THR A 162 0.78 36.34 -17.51
N LEU A 163 -0.40 36.98 -17.52
CA LEU A 163 -1.11 37.32 -18.74
C LEU A 163 -0.67 38.72 -19.19
N LEU A 164 -0.12 38.81 -20.40
CA LEU A 164 0.17 40.06 -21.04
C LEU A 164 -1.09 40.52 -21.80
N VAL A 165 -1.66 41.62 -21.37
CA VAL A 165 -2.93 42.14 -21.95
C VAL A 165 -2.71 43.47 -22.62
N SER A 166 -3.42 43.69 -23.73
CA SER A 166 -3.42 45.00 -24.41
C SER A 166 -4.81 45.38 -24.88
N TYR A 167 -5.12 46.64 -24.79
CA TYR A 167 -6.41 47.20 -25.27
C TYR A 167 -6.23 48.61 -25.81
N ILE A 168 -7.21 49.08 -26.59
CA ILE A 168 -7.27 50.48 -27.04
C ILE A 168 -7.88 51.31 -25.93
N HIS A 169 -7.23 52.42 -25.59
CA HIS A 169 -7.72 53.31 -24.56
C HIS A 169 -9.12 53.84 -24.91
N PRO A 170 -10.11 53.77 -24.01
CA PRO A 170 -11.49 54.10 -24.33
C PRO A 170 -11.69 55.57 -24.79
N ASP A 171 -10.90 56.49 -24.27
CA ASP A 171 -10.99 57.91 -24.58
C ASP A 171 -10.00 58.39 -25.67
N ASP A 172 -9.06 57.50 -26.10
CA ASP A 172 -8.09 57.80 -27.15
C ASP A 172 -7.86 56.57 -28.04
N PRO A 173 -8.54 56.49 -29.20
CA PRO A 173 -8.47 55.34 -30.07
C PRO A 173 -7.07 55.14 -30.74
N ASN A 174 -6.18 56.08 -30.62
CA ASN A 174 -4.81 55.95 -31.10
C ASN A 174 -3.81 55.44 -30.07
N THR A 175 -4.23 55.37 -28.81
CA THR A 175 -3.38 54.90 -27.72
C THR A 175 -3.70 53.44 -27.38
N ARG A 176 -2.70 52.57 -27.53
CA ARG A 176 -2.74 51.20 -27.05
C ARG A 176 -2.18 51.18 -25.62
N VAL A 177 -2.92 50.58 -24.74
CA VAL A 177 -2.50 50.31 -23.33
C VAL A 177 -2.08 48.87 -23.22
N GLU A 178 -0.95 48.64 -22.56
CA GLU A 178 -0.44 47.31 -22.27
C GLU A 178 -0.35 47.16 -20.73
N GLY A 179 -0.56 45.94 -20.22
CA GLY A 179 -0.51 45.64 -18.82
C GLY A 179 -0.30 44.16 -18.57
N GLU A 180 -0.05 43.85 -17.32
CA GLU A 180 0.18 42.48 -16.85
C GLU A 180 -0.87 42.13 -15.77
N ILE A 181 -1.38 40.89 -15.83
CA ILE A 181 -2.19 40.30 -14.79
C ILE A 181 -1.43 39.08 -14.30
N VAL A 182 -0.97 39.13 -13.05
CA VAL A 182 -0.30 37.99 -12.40
C VAL A 182 -1.34 37.14 -11.70
N ILE A 183 -1.34 35.85 -12.00
CA ILE A 183 -2.28 34.85 -11.50
C ILE A 183 -1.49 33.82 -10.71
N GLU A 184 -1.88 33.58 -9.47
CA GLU A 184 -1.39 32.48 -8.64
C GLU A 184 -2.37 31.33 -8.75
N LEU A 185 -1.85 30.14 -9.14
CA LEU A 185 -2.62 28.92 -9.32
C LEU A 185 -2.41 27.96 -8.17
N TYR A 186 -3.50 27.48 -7.59
CA TYR A 186 -3.51 26.62 -6.40
C TYR A 186 -3.80 25.16 -6.79
N ALA A 187 -2.78 24.39 -7.15
CA ALA A 187 -2.94 23.01 -7.58
C ALA A 187 -3.48 22.07 -6.48
N SER A 188 -3.38 22.46 -5.19
CA SER A 188 -4.02 21.74 -4.09
C SER A 188 -5.55 21.88 -4.09
N GLU A 189 -6.08 22.99 -4.62
CA GLU A 189 -7.51 23.32 -4.63
C GLU A 189 -8.20 22.77 -5.88
N ALA A 190 -7.56 22.90 -7.05
CA ALA A 190 -8.12 22.52 -8.34
C ALA A 190 -7.07 21.89 -9.27
N PRO A 191 -6.55 20.69 -8.94
CA PRO A 191 -5.40 20.10 -9.63
C PRO A 191 -5.59 19.91 -11.13
N LYS A 192 -6.76 19.48 -11.59
CA LYS A 192 -7.03 19.27 -13.03
C LYS A 192 -7.18 20.59 -13.78
N HIS A 193 -7.81 21.59 -13.16
CA HIS A 193 -7.94 22.91 -13.76
C HIS A 193 -6.58 23.59 -13.87
N VAL A 194 -5.75 23.52 -12.84
CA VAL A 194 -4.38 24.04 -12.87
C VAL A 194 -3.54 23.31 -13.92
N GLU A 195 -3.61 21.98 -13.95
CA GLU A 195 -2.89 21.19 -14.98
C GLU A 195 -3.32 21.58 -16.40
N ASN A 196 -4.62 21.70 -16.63
CA ASN A 196 -5.18 22.09 -17.92
C ASN A 196 -4.77 23.51 -18.32
N PHE A 197 -4.87 24.46 -17.39
CA PHE A 197 -4.52 25.86 -17.62
C PHE A 197 -3.03 26.00 -17.98
N LEU A 198 -2.14 25.36 -17.21
CA LEU A 198 -0.72 25.37 -17.49
C LEU A 198 -0.38 24.70 -18.83
N TYR A 199 -1.04 23.57 -19.14
CA TYR A 199 -0.84 22.93 -20.46
C TYR A 199 -1.20 23.88 -21.62
N LEU A 200 -2.30 24.62 -21.50
CA LEU A 200 -2.74 25.57 -22.52
C LEU A 200 -1.78 26.77 -22.62
N VAL A 201 -1.27 27.25 -21.47
CA VAL A 201 -0.23 28.31 -21.42
C VAL A 201 1.08 27.85 -22.08
N ASP A 202 1.59 26.69 -21.68
CA ASP A 202 2.86 26.15 -22.17
C ASP A 202 2.87 25.86 -23.68
N ASN A 203 1.68 25.60 -24.24
CA ASN A 203 1.50 25.38 -25.67
C ASN A 203 1.10 26.66 -26.44
N GLY A 204 1.11 27.82 -25.77
CA GLY A 204 0.77 29.10 -26.41
C GLY A 204 -0.68 29.22 -26.91
N MET A 205 -1.59 28.39 -26.37
CA MET A 205 -2.95 28.33 -26.86
C MET A 205 -3.79 29.55 -26.45
N TYR A 206 -3.38 30.26 -25.41
CA TYR A 206 -4.00 31.51 -24.98
C TYR A 206 -3.47 32.75 -25.73
N ASP A 207 -2.37 32.58 -26.48
CA ASP A 207 -1.80 33.72 -27.21
C ASP A 207 -2.80 34.31 -28.23
N LEU A 208 -2.93 35.64 -28.20
CA LEU A 208 -3.84 36.39 -29.05
C LEU A 208 -5.34 36.07 -28.86
N THR A 209 -5.73 35.38 -27.79
CA THR A 209 -7.14 35.25 -27.40
C THR A 209 -7.67 36.58 -26.89
N THR A 210 -8.99 36.69 -26.74
CA THR A 210 -9.64 37.92 -26.34
C THR A 210 -10.48 37.75 -25.07
N PHE A 211 -10.62 38.83 -24.31
CA PHE A 211 -11.71 38.92 -23.35
C PHE A 211 -13.01 39.25 -24.12
N HIS A 212 -13.75 38.20 -24.48
CA HIS A 212 -14.91 38.28 -25.35
C HIS A 212 -16.19 38.72 -24.64
N ARG A 213 -16.21 38.69 -23.30
CA ARG A 213 -17.39 39.10 -22.49
C ARG A 213 -16.94 39.82 -21.24
N ILE A 214 -17.35 41.08 -21.11
CA ILE A 214 -17.03 41.92 -19.93
C ILE A 214 -18.34 42.47 -19.39
N ILE A 215 -18.65 42.19 -18.13
CA ILE A 215 -19.85 42.68 -17.44
C ILE A 215 -19.42 43.39 -16.17
N GLY A 216 -19.63 44.70 -16.12
CA GLY A 216 -19.33 45.51 -14.92
C GLY A 216 -20.10 45.01 -13.70
N GLY A 217 -19.44 44.94 -12.55
CA GLY A 217 -20.01 44.39 -11.32
C GLY A 217 -20.22 42.89 -11.32
N PHE A 218 -19.66 42.15 -12.32
CA PHE A 218 -19.76 40.71 -12.38
C PHE A 218 -18.38 40.03 -12.70
N MET A 219 -17.97 40.00 -14.00
CA MET A 219 -16.77 39.28 -14.40
C MET A 219 -16.21 39.74 -15.74
N ILE A 220 -14.94 39.38 -15.98
CA ILE A 220 -14.22 39.54 -17.25
C ILE A 220 -13.87 38.13 -17.76
N GLN A 221 -14.52 37.68 -18.85
CA GLN A 221 -14.37 36.30 -19.38
C GLN A 221 -13.53 36.30 -20.65
N GLY A 222 -12.60 35.35 -20.70
CA GLY A 222 -11.70 35.11 -21.81
C GLY A 222 -11.38 33.63 -21.97
N GLY A 223 -10.26 33.32 -22.65
CA GLY A 223 -9.74 31.97 -22.81
C GLY A 223 -10.48 31.10 -23.84
N ASP A 224 -11.26 31.66 -24.72
CA ASP A 224 -11.75 30.93 -25.90
C ASP A 224 -10.61 30.79 -26.91
N ILE A 225 -10.00 29.62 -26.95
CA ILE A 225 -8.83 29.29 -27.78
C ILE A 225 -9.18 28.94 -29.23
N GLU A 226 -10.45 28.92 -29.58
CA GLU A 226 -10.94 28.43 -30.85
C GLU A 226 -11.68 29.54 -31.62
N ALA A 227 -12.82 29.96 -31.13
CA ALA A 227 -13.69 30.90 -31.81
C ALA A 227 -13.44 32.37 -31.44
N LEU A 228 -12.73 32.66 -30.34
CA LEU A 228 -12.37 33.98 -29.79
C LEU A 228 -13.58 34.84 -29.38
N ASN A 229 -14.78 34.29 -29.38
CA ASN A 229 -16.06 34.99 -29.12
C ASN A 229 -16.90 34.35 -27.99
N GLY A 230 -16.38 33.34 -27.34
CA GLY A 230 -17.04 32.61 -26.25
C GLY A 230 -17.83 31.38 -26.69
N ALA A 231 -17.86 31.04 -27.98
CA ALA A 231 -18.58 29.88 -28.49
C ALA A 231 -17.76 28.61 -28.55
N GLY A 232 -16.40 28.69 -28.36
CA GLY A 232 -15.49 27.57 -28.44
C GLY A 232 -14.70 27.39 -27.14
N GLY A 233 -13.65 26.59 -27.23
CA GLY A 233 -12.74 26.31 -26.11
C GLY A 233 -12.97 24.96 -25.49
N TYR A 234 -11.92 24.15 -25.46
CA TYR A 234 -11.92 22.76 -25.01
C TYR A 234 -10.77 22.53 -24.05
N ALA A 235 -10.80 21.40 -23.34
CA ALA A 235 -9.69 20.98 -22.45
C ALA A 235 -8.44 20.60 -23.27
N GLY A 236 -7.28 21.08 -22.90
CA GLY A 236 -6.02 20.79 -23.60
C GLY A 236 -5.59 19.32 -23.53
N LYS A 237 -6.11 18.58 -22.55
CA LYS A 237 -5.86 17.16 -22.35
C LYS A 237 -7.18 16.40 -22.20
N TRP A 238 -7.10 15.07 -22.38
CA TRP A 238 -8.25 14.19 -22.14
C TRP A 238 -8.42 13.89 -20.65
N TYR A 239 -9.54 14.31 -20.05
CA TYR A 239 -9.90 14.09 -18.64
C TYR A 239 -11.04 13.08 -18.44
N GLY A 240 -11.41 12.34 -19.49
CA GLY A 240 -12.48 11.34 -19.42
C GLY A 240 -13.88 11.85 -19.68
N TYR A 241 -14.02 13.11 -20.09
CA TYR A 241 -15.30 13.76 -20.37
C TYR A 241 -15.37 14.28 -21.80
N CYS A 242 -16.49 14.00 -22.45
CA CYS A 242 -16.83 14.49 -23.78
C CYS A 242 -18.09 15.37 -23.67
N ASN A 243 -17.92 16.68 -23.75
CA ASN A 243 -18.98 17.66 -23.53
C ASN A 243 -19.78 17.37 -22.23
N GLY A 244 -19.06 17.21 -21.14
CA GLY A 244 -19.59 16.92 -19.80
C GLY A 244 -20.03 15.48 -19.55
N GLN A 245 -19.93 14.58 -20.50
CA GLN A 245 -20.41 13.20 -20.41
C GLN A 245 -19.26 12.20 -20.43
N THR A 246 -19.34 11.17 -19.58
CA THR A 246 -18.38 10.04 -19.58
C THR A 246 -18.77 8.92 -20.54
N LYS A 247 -20.03 8.91 -20.98
CA LYS A 247 -20.59 7.87 -21.87
C LYS A 247 -21.45 8.48 -22.96
N ALA A 248 -21.37 7.86 -24.13
CA ALA A 248 -22.26 8.15 -25.27
C ALA A 248 -23.70 7.68 -24.96
N PRO A 249 -24.71 8.16 -25.72
CA PRO A 249 -26.11 7.78 -25.53
C PRO A 249 -26.41 6.28 -25.60
N ASN A 250 -25.55 5.52 -26.27
CA ASN A 250 -25.64 4.05 -26.35
C ASN A 250 -25.03 3.33 -25.10
N GLY A 251 -24.55 4.08 -24.09
CA GLY A 251 -23.94 3.56 -22.87
C GLY A 251 -22.45 3.22 -22.97
N THR A 252 -21.83 3.35 -24.16
CA THR A 252 -20.38 3.12 -24.33
C THR A 252 -19.60 4.26 -23.71
N ALA A 253 -18.54 3.95 -22.96
CA ALA A 253 -17.65 4.95 -22.40
C ALA A 253 -16.94 5.72 -23.52
N TYR A 254 -16.84 7.03 -23.38
CA TYR A 254 -16.00 7.84 -24.26
C TYR A 254 -14.52 7.57 -23.97
N THR A 255 -13.72 7.60 -25.02
CA THR A 255 -12.26 7.58 -24.98
C THR A 255 -11.70 8.77 -25.74
N GLN A 256 -10.43 9.03 -25.61
CA GLN A 256 -9.74 10.08 -26.34
C GLN A 256 -9.94 9.98 -27.86
N GLU A 257 -10.04 8.76 -28.40
CA GLU A 257 -10.21 8.50 -29.83
C GLU A 257 -11.66 8.62 -30.29
N THR A 258 -12.64 8.44 -29.40
CA THR A 258 -14.05 8.46 -29.74
C THR A 258 -14.75 9.77 -29.45
N CYS A 259 -14.10 10.69 -28.74
CA CYS A 259 -14.57 12.05 -28.51
C CYS A 259 -13.82 13.02 -29.40
N ASN A 260 -14.54 13.95 -30.08
CA ASN A 260 -13.86 14.99 -30.83
C ASN A 260 -13.08 15.91 -29.89
N LEU A 261 -11.93 16.42 -30.35
CA LEU A 261 -11.08 17.29 -29.56
C LEU A 261 -11.83 18.50 -28.99
N GLN A 262 -12.70 19.13 -29.83
CA GLN A 262 -13.49 20.30 -29.45
C GLN A 262 -14.53 20.03 -28.36
N ASP A 263 -14.85 18.75 -28.12
CA ASP A 263 -15.78 18.30 -27.08
C ASP A 263 -15.06 17.85 -25.81
N TRP A 264 -13.69 17.87 -25.76
CA TRP A 264 -12.96 17.53 -24.58
C TRP A 264 -13.25 18.51 -23.46
N SER A 265 -13.63 17.97 -22.32
CA SER A 265 -13.94 18.76 -21.13
C SER A 265 -13.36 18.11 -19.88
N LEU A 266 -13.32 18.85 -18.78
CA LEU A 266 -12.89 18.37 -17.50
C LEU A 266 -14.02 18.52 -16.47
N PRO A 267 -14.02 17.67 -15.41
CA PRO A 267 -15.01 17.76 -14.36
C PRO A 267 -14.76 18.99 -13.50
N GLY A 268 -15.84 19.59 -13.02
CA GLY A 268 -15.73 20.64 -12.01
C GLY A 268 -15.05 20.14 -10.74
N GLU A 269 -14.17 20.96 -10.15
CA GLU A 269 -13.46 20.71 -8.89
C GLU A 269 -13.93 21.62 -7.76
N HIS A 270 -15.10 22.24 -7.94
CA HIS A 270 -15.70 23.18 -6.98
C HIS A 270 -16.03 22.57 -5.60
N GLU A 271 -16.26 21.26 -5.51
CA GLU A 271 -16.53 20.57 -4.23
C GLU A 271 -15.31 20.46 -3.34
N GLN A 272 -14.12 20.39 -3.92
CA GLN A 272 -12.86 20.23 -3.19
C GLN A 272 -12.13 21.55 -2.98
N SER A 273 -12.41 22.57 -3.80
CA SER A 273 -11.82 23.89 -3.66
C SER A 273 -12.42 24.65 -2.47
N SER A 274 -11.57 25.19 -1.64
CA SER A 274 -11.95 26.10 -0.55
C SER A 274 -12.03 27.55 -1.01
N LEU A 275 -11.53 27.86 -2.20
CA LEU A 275 -11.52 29.20 -2.78
C LEU A 275 -12.91 29.69 -3.12
N LYS A 276 -13.09 31.00 -3.11
CA LYS A 276 -14.37 31.67 -3.34
C LYS A 276 -14.24 32.72 -4.42
N HIS A 277 -15.39 33.10 -5.01
CA HIS A 277 -15.46 34.14 -6.03
C HIS A 277 -15.29 35.56 -5.45
N GLU A 278 -14.19 35.76 -4.76
CA GLU A 278 -13.82 37.07 -4.21
C GLU A 278 -13.17 37.95 -5.29
N PRO A 279 -13.08 39.27 -5.09
CA PRO A 279 -12.35 40.16 -5.99
C PRO A 279 -10.92 39.68 -6.25
N GLY A 280 -10.55 39.51 -7.51
CA GLY A 280 -9.28 38.95 -7.96
C GLY A 280 -9.31 37.45 -8.23
N ALA A 281 -10.38 36.73 -7.90
CA ALA A 281 -10.47 35.30 -8.19
C ALA A 281 -10.46 35.03 -9.70
N LEU A 282 -9.73 33.97 -10.11
CA LEU A 282 -9.81 33.34 -11.42
C LEU A 282 -10.66 32.08 -11.28
N ALA A 283 -11.68 31.94 -12.12
CA ALA A 283 -12.57 30.78 -12.09
C ALA A 283 -12.81 30.20 -13.49
N ALA A 284 -13.04 28.89 -13.55
CA ALA A 284 -13.39 28.20 -14.80
C ALA A 284 -14.77 28.61 -15.27
N ALA A 285 -14.91 28.88 -16.59
CA ALA A 285 -16.18 29.16 -17.24
C ALA A 285 -16.67 27.90 -17.95
N HIS A 286 -17.93 27.51 -17.70
CA HIS A 286 -18.55 26.33 -18.31
C HIS A 286 -20.01 26.55 -18.69
N ALA A 287 -20.56 25.71 -19.57
CA ALA A 287 -21.93 25.75 -20.04
C ALA A 287 -22.86 24.74 -19.34
N GLY A 288 -22.36 24.04 -18.36
CA GLY A 288 -23.05 23.01 -17.58
C GLY A 288 -22.07 22.14 -16.79
N LEU A 289 -22.57 21.20 -16.02
CA LEU A 289 -21.76 20.35 -15.18
C LEU A 289 -20.72 19.57 -16.00
N ASN A 290 -19.46 19.62 -15.57
CA ASN A 290 -18.32 18.93 -16.20
C ASN A 290 -18.02 19.34 -17.65
N THR A 291 -18.46 20.55 -18.06
CA THR A 291 -18.15 21.11 -19.40
C THR A 291 -17.05 22.16 -19.33
N ASP A 292 -16.24 22.16 -18.28
CA ASP A 292 -15.09 23.04 -18.15
C ASP A 292 -14.08 22.75 -19.29
N GLY A 293 -13.51 23.80 -19.86
CA GLY A 293 -12.58 23.71 -21.00
C GLY A 293 -11.39 24.65 -20.82
N SER A 294 -11.18 25.51 -21.81
CA SER A 294 -10.13 26.53 -21.76
C SER A 294 -10.62 27.88 -21.23
N GLN A 295 -11.94 28.13 -21.25
CA GLN A 295 -12.46 29.43 -20.87
C GLN A 295 -12.41 29.67 -19.35
N PHE A 296 -12.08 30.89 -18.99
CA PHE A 296 -12.03 31.36 -17.63
C PHE A 296 -12.63 32.75 -17.48
N TYR A 297 -12.92 33.15 -16.26
CA TYR A 297 -13.26 34.54 -15.96
C TYR A 297 -12.51 35.02 -14.72
N ILE A 298 -12.30 36.33 -14.70
CA ILE A 298 -11.68 37.05 -13.58
C ILE A 298 -12.77 37.86 -12.89
N VAL A 299 -12.83 37.82 -11.58
CA VAL A 299 -13.73 38.64 -10.75
C VAL A 299 -13.09 39.99 -10.50
N PRO A 300 -13.67 41.11 -11.03
CA PRO A 300 -13.11 42.44 -10.83
C PRO A 300 -13.34 42.94 -9.40
N SER A 301 -12.65 44.02 -9.02
CA SER A 301 -12.63 44.58 -7.67
C SER A 301 -13.98 45.08 -7.16
N ASP A 302 -14.93 45.35 -8.07
CA ASP A 302 -16.27 45.81 -7.75
C ASP A 302 -17.35 44.70 -7.79
N SER A 303 -16.90 43.43 -7.80
CA SER A 303 -17.77 42.25 -7.88
C SER A 303 -17.48 41.27 -6.75
N ASN A 304 -18.53 40.54 -6.34
CA ASN A 304 -18.43 39.40 -5.43
C ASN A 304 -19.57 38.40 -5.71
N PRO A 305 -19.46 37.57 -6.76
CA PRO A 305 -20.53 36.70 -7.23
C PRO A 305 -20.60 35.38 -6.40
N THR A 306 -20.84 35.50 -5.11
CA THR A 306 -20.91 34.37 -4.16
C THR A 306 -21.98 33.33 -4.49
N TRP A 307 -22.95 33.68 -5.33
CA TRP A 307 -23.96 32.72 -5.83
C TRP A 307 -23.37 31.65 -6.76
N LEU A 308 -22.13 31.80 -7.22
CA LEU A 308 -21.37 30.82 -8.00
C LEU A 308 -20.51 29.90 -7.12
N ASP A 309 -20.36 30.21 -5.84
CA ASP A 309 -19.63 29.37 -4.89
C ASP A 309 -20.38 28.05 -4.67
N TYR A 310 -19.58 26.98 -4.50
CA TYR A 310 -20.10 25.73 -3.97
C TYR A 310 -20.36 25.84 -2.47
N GLU A 311 -21.48 25.26 -2.04
CA GLU A 311 -21.82 25.02 -0.64
C GLU A 311 -22.38 23.59 -0.50
N PRO A 312 -22.14 22.90 0.61
CA PRO A 312 -22.67 21.55 0.82
C PRO A 312 -24.20 21.52 0.68
N GLY A 313 -24.68 20.69 -0.26
CA GLY A 313 -26.10 20.55 -0.58
C GLY A 313 -26.61 21.46 -1.68
N LYS A 314 -25.78 22.32 -2.26
CA LYS A 314 -26.15 23.12 -3.43
C LYS A 314 -26.25 22.24 -4.67
N ASP A 315 -27.30 22.42 -5.45
CA ASP A 315 -27.46 21.75 -6.74
C ASP A 315 -26.58 22.42 -7.81
N CYS A 316 -25.53 21.74 -8.22
CA CYS A 316 -24.60 22.16 -9.26
C CYS A 316 -24.91 21.57 -10.64
N SER A 317 -26.09 20.95 -10.84
CA SER A 317 -26.49 20.36 -12.13
C SER A 317 -26.69 21.40 -13.27
N SER A 318 -26.93 22.64 -12.92
CA SER A 318 -26.88 23.79 -13.81
C SER A 318 -25.62 24.61 -13.56
N SER A 319 -25.27 25.55 -14.45
CA SER A 319 -24.07 26.40 -14.32
C SER A 319 -24.05 27.30 -13.06
N SER A 320 -24.32 26.74 -11.89
CA SER A 320 -24.47 27.44 -10.61
C SER A 320 -23.28 27.24 -9.64
N CYS A 321 -22.34 26.37 -9.97
CA CYS A 321 -21.11 26.15 -9.21
C CYS A 321 -19.93 26.16 -10.19
N HIS A 322 -18.98 27.03 -9.93
CA HIS A 322 -17.77 27.13 -10.75
C HIS A 322 -16.53 26.84 -9.89
N THR A 323 -15.50 26.26 -10.52
CA THR A 323 -14.20 26.00 -9.87
C THR A 323 -13.39 27.30 -9.85
N VAL A 324 -12.96 27.73 -8.66
CA VAL A 324 -12.06 28.86 -8.43
C VAL A 324 -10.64 28.34 -8.24
#